data_15edb59a34275a737ae4744cd9996821
#
_entry.id   15edb59a34275a737ae4744cd9996821
#
_cell.length_a   1.000
_cell.length_b   1.000
_cell.length_c   1.000
_cell.angle_alpha   90.00
_cell.angle_beta   90.00
_cell.angle_gamma   90.00
#
_symmetry.space_group_name_H-M   'P 1'
#
loop_
_entity.id
_entity.type
_entity.pdbx_description
1 polymer ?
#
loop_
_entity_poly.entity_id
_entity_poly.type
_entity_poly.pdbx_seq_one_letter_code
_entity_poly.pdbx_strand_id
1 'polypeptide(L)'
;MIDFRYHIVSLISVFLALAVGIILGAGPLQGPIGDQLTGQVEQLRTERNELRDELDRANVTLDEDARYIAAAGPQLVDGSLQDRRVALVDLDGSDGERDEQVVEQIENAGASVVGHVRLTDSWTSEADESARSTVADGLGDKLGDVAEDASADERLARALALSLTGVAEDDPDARSPQAEELEALLERFALVDVVEEQEMAADAIVLLAGPAPEQESAPASEDEEAPAPDTYVVDIEVTVAVAAQDVAQAAVVVGPTAVGGDLVSTVRGAEDLAASLSTVSGVEDVPGRINVPLALAARLADQVGQFGFEESATAVLPPAVDLPAVERGPEATTDGASATSDTAGTADGTGETSDAAADAGEG
;
A
#
# COMPACT_ATOMS: atom_id res chain seq x y z
N MET A 1 -2.23 100.64 -28.00
CA MET A 1 -1.00 100.05 -27.45
C MET A 1 -1.40 99.22 -26.24
N ILE A 2 -1.36 97.95 -26.37
CA ILE A 2 -1.66 97.03 -25.26
C ILE A 2 -0.53 97.12 -24.27
N ASP A 3 -0.82 97.54 -23.04
CA ASP A 3 0.13 97.82 -21.98
C ASP A 3 0.93 96.53 -21.60
N PHE A 4 2.19 96.50 -21.91
CA PHE A 4 3.13 95.42 -21.63
C PHE A 4 3.11 95.06 -20.13
N ARG A 5 2.76 95.95 -19.25
CA ARG A 5 2.54 95.76 -17.80
C ARG A 5 1.46 94.76 -17.49
N TYR A 6 0.37 94.76 -18.21
CA TYR A 6 -0.71 93.79 -17.96
C TYR A 6 -0.35 92.38 -18.40
N HIS A 7 0.47 92.22 -19.45
CA HIS A 7 0.93 90.87 -19.86
C HIS A 7 1.89 90.28 -18.84
N ILE A 8 2.81 91.04 -18.27
CA ILE A 8 3.70 90.61 -17.23
C ILE A 8 2.95 90.15 -15.98
N VAL A 9 1.99 90.97 -15.50
CA VAL A 9 1.15 90.61 -14.29
C VAL A 9 0.33 89.36 -14.57
N SER A 10 -0.25 89.21 -15.72
CA SER A 10 -1.03 88.01 -16.11
C SER A 10 -0.12 86.77 -16.12
N LEU A 11 1.07 86.85 -16.70
CA LEU A 11 2.04 85.76 -16.77
C LEU A 11 2.52 85.32 -15.37
N ILE A 12 2.86 86.29 -14.53
CA ILE A 12 3.26 86.03 -13.12
C ILE A 12 2.11 85.37 -12.37
N SER A 13 0.85 85.79 -12.56
CA SER A 13 -0.29 85.17 -11.89
C SER A 13 -0.49 83.73 -12.32
N VAL A 14 -0.34 83.38 -13.59
CA VAL A 14 -0.43 82.02 -14.09
C VAL A 14 0.67 81.14 -13.54
N PHE A 15 1.93 81.64 -13.51
CA PHE A 15 3.06 80.89 -12.96
C PHE A 15 2.89 80.70 -11.44
N LEU A 16 2.39 81.71 -10.73
CA LEU A 16 2.16 81.60 -9.30
C LEU A 16 1.01 80.59 -8.99
N ALA A 17 -0.07 80.66 -9.78
CA ALA A 17 -1.17 79.70 -9.66
C ALA A 17 -0.69 78.27 -9.96
N LEU A 18 0.16 78.10 -11.00
CA LEU A 18 0.77 76.80 -11.34
C LEU A 18 1.70 76.29 -10.21
N ALA A 19 2.56 77.15 -9.68
CA ALA A 19 3.47 76.81 -8.59
C ALA A 19 2.68 76.43 -7.33
N VAL A 20 1.64 77.14 -6.96
CA VAL A 20 0.75 76.82 -5.83
C VAL A 20 -0.01 75.48 -6.10
N GLY A 21 -0.48 75.27 -7.35
CA GLY A 21 -1.14 74.02 -7.74
C GLY A 21 -0.22 72.81 -7.64
N ILE A 22 1.03 72.94 -8.05
CA ILE A 22 2.02 71.85 -7.92
C ILE A 22 2.35 71.53 -6.42
N ILE A 23 2.54 72.56 -5.60
CA ILE A 23 2.83 72.42 -4.15
C ILE A 23 1.64 71.80 -3.42
N LEU A 24 0.41 72.21 -3.70
CA LEU A 24 -0.80 71.66 -3.10
C LEU A 24 -1.15 70.26 -3.67
N GLY A 25 -0.86 69.98 -4.93
CA GLY A 25 -1.11 68.67 -5.58
C GLY A 25 -0.09 67.59 -5.25
N ALA A 26 1.17 67.98 -4.96
CA ALA A 26 2.23 67.00 -4.70
C ALA A 26 2.42 66.67 -3.19
N GLY A 27 1.87 67.47 -2.28
CA GLY A 27 2.30 67.45 -0.86
C GLY A 27 1.56 66.56 0.11
N PRO A 28 0.22 66.47 0.14
CA PRO A 28 -0.47 65.82 1.26
C PRO A 28 -0.82 64.34 1.15
N LEU A 29 -0.79 63.76 -0.10
CA LEU A 29 -1.32 62.42 -0.34
C LEU A 29 -0.26 61.30 -0.42
N GLN A 30 1.01 61.65 -0.58
CA GLN A 30 2.08 60.63 -0.76
C GLN A 30 2.63 60.06 0.55
N GLY A 31 2.65 60.85 1.64
CA GLY A 31 3.18 60.42 2.93
C GLY A 31 2.33 59.32 3.60
N PRO A 32 1.04 59.55 3.89
CA PRO A 32 0.23 58.60 4.65
C PRO A 32 -0.01 57.26 3.98
N ILE A 33 -0.15 57.25 2.64
CA ILE A 33 -0.37 56.03 1.85
C ILE A 33 0.94 55.23 1.75
N GLY A 34 2.07 55.88 1.56
CA GLY A 34 3.38 55.25 1.52
C GLY A 34 3.74 54.60 2.89
N ASP A 35 3.50 55.27 3.98
CA ASP A 35 3.75 54.76 5.32
C ASP A 35 2.81 53.58 5.65
N GLN A 36 1.52 53.67 5.27
CA GLN A 36 0.56 52.58 5.44
C GLN A 36 0.94 51.34 4.59
N LEU A 37 1.33 51.52 3.33
CA LEU A 37 1.80 50.43 2.49
C LEU A 37 3.09 49.80 3.00
N THR A 38 4.03 50.60 3.48
CA THR A 38 5.26 50.11 4.08
C THR A 38 4.97 49.30 5.34
N GLY A 39 4.09 49.78 6.23
CA GLY A 39 3.66 49.05 7.41
C GLY A 39 2.95 47.70 7.04
N GLN A 40 2.08 47.69 6.01
CA GLN A 40 1.45 46.45 5.55
C GLN A 40 2.49 45.48 4.97
N VAL A 41 3.45 45.95 4.20
CA VAL A 41 4.54 45.11 3.66
C VAL A 41 5.41 44.53 4.78
N GLU A 42 5.72 45.29 5.82
CA GLU A 42 6.48 44.81 6.96
C GLU A 42 5.68 43.79 7.77
N GLN A 43 4.39 44.01 7.97
CA GLN A 43 3.50 43.06 8.64
C GLN A 43 3.42 41.74 7.84
N LEU A 44 3.17 41.80 6.53
CA LEU A 44 3.15 40.60 5.65
C LEU A 44 4.49 39.86 5.62
N ARG A 45 5.60 40.56 5.71
CA ARG A 45 6.93 39.94 5.82
C ARG A 45 7.09 39.21 7.16
N THR A 46 6.62 39.81 8.24
CA THR A 46 6.65 39.19 9.58
C THR A 46 5.77 37.95 9.62
N GLU A 47 4.52 38.07 9.19
CA GLU A 47 3.58 36.94 9.10
C GLU A 47 4.14 35.80 8.23
N ARG A 48 4.72 36.14 7.06
CA ARG A 48 5.35 35.12 6.20
C ARG A 48 6.53 34.43 6.89
N ASN A 49 7.35 35.17 7.66
CA ASN A 49 8.48 34.58 8.35
C ASN A 49 8.00 33.70 9.52
N GLU A 50 6.98 34.14 10.28
CA GLU A 50 6.36 33.35 11.35
C GLU A 50 5.75 32.05 10.80
N LEU A 51 5.02 32.11 9.66
CA LEU A 51 4.48 30.92 9.01
C LEU A 51 5.57 29.96 8.51
N ARG A 52 6.70 30.49 8.03
CA ARG A 52 7.85 29.65 7.65
C ARG A 52 8.46 28.95 8.86
N ASP A 53 8.68 29.69 9.93
CA ASP A 53 9.23 29.14 11.17
C ASP A 53 8.28 28.10 11.81
N GLU A 54 6.97 28.27 11.65
CA GLU A 54 5.95 27.31 12.09
C GLU A 54 5.96 26.04 11.21
N LEU A 55 6.04 26.22 9.89
CA LEU A 55 6.14 25.12 8.93
C LEU A 55 7.43 24.31 9.14
N ASP A 56 8.57 24.99 9.35
CA ASP A 56 9.83 24.32 9.63
C ASP A 56 9.77 23.50 10.94
N ARG A 57 9.14 24.06 11.99
CA ARG A 57 8.92 23.31 13.25
C ARG A 57 7.97 22.10 13.06
N ALA A 58 6.91 22.27 12.28
CA ALA A 58 5.98 21.17 11.97
C ALA A 58 6.69 20.06 11.20
N ASN A 59 7.50 20.40 10.19
CA ASN A 59 8.28 19.42 9.42
C ASN A 59 9.27 18.65 10.32
N VAL A 60 9.97 19.34 11.22
CA VAL A 60 10.88 18.67 12.18
C VAL A 60 10.11 17.68 13.06
N THR A 61 8.92 18.06 13.55
CA THR A 61 8.10 17.16 14.38
C THR A 61 7.62 15.95 13.58
N LEU A 62 7.17 16.15 12.32
CA LEU A 62 6.77 15.05 11.45
C LEU A 62 7.93 14.09 11.15
N ASP A 63 9.14 14.63 10.94
CA ASP A 63 10.33 13.80 10.74
C ASP A 63 10.71 12.99 11.99
N GLU A 64 10.55 13.57 13.19
CA GLU A 64 10.78 12.87 14.46
C GLU A 64 9.76 11.77 14.67
N ASP A 65 8.48 12.02 14.41
CA ASP A 65 7.40 11.05 14.50
C ASP A 65 7.60 9.90 13.48
N ALA A 66 7.95 10.23 12.24
CA ALA A 66 8.23 9.22 11.21
C ALA A 66 9.41 8.31 11.59
N ARG A 67 10.48 8.87 12.15
CA ARG A 67 11.64 8.08 12.65
C ARG A 67 11.25 7.18 13.83
N TYR A 68 10.40 7.67 14.72
CA TYR A 68 9.92 6.87 15.85
C TYR A 68 9.08 5.68 15.35
N ILE A 69 8.15 5.94 14.43
CA ILE A 69 7.30 4.90 13.82
C ILE A 69 8.16 3.89 13.05
N ALA A 70 9.13 4.34 12.26
CA ALA A 70 10.04 3.46 11.54
C ALA A 70 10.86 2.55 12.48
N ALA A 71 11.29 3.08 13.63
CA ALA A 71 12.02 2.29 14.62
C ALA A 71 11.12 1.32 15.41
N ALA A 72 9.83 1.65 15.59
CA ALA A 72 8.86 0.80 16.28
C ALA A 72 8.26 -0.27 15.36
N GLY A 73 8.21 -0.01 14.05
CA GLY A 73 7.56 -0.86 13.05
C GLY A 73 7.99 -2.32 13.11
N PRO A 74 9.28 -2.66 13.04
CA PRO A 74 9.74 -4.05 13.12
C PRO A 74 9.27 -4.78 14.38
N GLN A 75 9.17 -4.07 15.53
CA GLN A 75 8.66 -4.67 16.78
C GLN A 75 7.14 -4.88 16.76
N LEU A 76 6.42 -4.06 16.00
CA LEU A 76 4.98 -4.16 15.89
C LEU A 76 4.55 -5.32 14.99
N VAL A 77 5.32 -5.60 13.94
CA VAL A 77 5.03 -6.65 12.97
C VAL A 77 5.70 -7.99 13.31
N ASP A 78 6.67 -8.01 14.21
CA ASP A 78 7.47 -9.19 14.55
C ASP A 78 6.62 -10.42 14.84
N GLY A 79 6.86 -11.50 14.09
CA GLY A 79 6.17 -12.77 14.22
C GLY A 79 4.72 -12.79 13.69
N SER A 80 4.18 -11.68 13.19
CA SER A 80 2.78 -11.65 12.71
C SER A 80 2.53 -12.53 11.48
N LEU A 81 3.58 -12.82 10.68
CA LEU A 81 3.54 -13.68 9.50
C LEU A 81 4.59 -14.82 9.58
N GLN A 82 4.89 -15.28 10.78
CA GLN A 82 5.95 -16.26 10.99
C GLN A 82 5.80 -17.47 10.06
N ASP A 83 6.87 -17.79 9.31
CA ASP A 83 7.01 -18.91 8.37
C ASP A 83 6.00 -18.91 7.20
N ARG A 84 5.31 -17.79 6.93
CA ARG A 84 4.42 -17.63 5.77
C ARG A 84 5.21 -17.28 4.52
N ARG A 85 4.68 -17.67 3.38
CA ARG A 85 5.22 -17.39 2.06
C ARG A 85 4.30 -16.42 1.32
N VAL A 86 4.87 -15.34 0.84
CA VAL A 86 4.11 -14.26 0.17
C VAL A 86 4.62 -14.08 -1.24
N ALA A 87 3.72 -14.02 -2.20
CA ALA A 87 4.02 -13.56 -3.55
C ALA A 87 3.56 -12.12 -3.73
N LEU A 88 4.33 -11.33 -4.47
CA LEU A 88 3.97 -9.97 -4.86
C LEU A 88 3.50 -9.95 -6.31
N VAL A 89 2.44 -9.20 -6.57
CA VAL A 89 1.94 -8.88 -7.90
C VAL A 89 1.90 -7.38 -8.05
N ASP A 90 2.78 -6.84 -8.87
CA ASP A 90 2.79 -5.43 -9.25
C ASP A 90 1.81 -5.21 -10.40
N LEU A 91 0.78 -4.41 -10.18
CA LEU A 91 -0.32 -4.23 -11.11
C LEU A 91 -0.05 -3.12 -12.16
N ASP A 92 0.77 -2.13 -11.85
CA ASP A 92 0.98 -0.96 -12.71
C ASP A 92 2.43 -0.69 -13.13
N GLY A 93 3.37 -1.52 -12.72
CA GLY A 93 4.79 -1.38 -13.06
C GLY A 93 5.49 -0.19 -12.41
N SER A 94 4.95 0.30 -11.30
CA SER A 94 5.41 1.52 -10.66
C SER A 94 6.72 1.35 -9.85
N ASP A 95 6.92 2.09 -8.85
CA ASP A 95 8.13 2.40 -8.09
C ASP A 95 8.77 1.18 -7.39
N GLY A 96 9.81 0.61 -7.97
CA GLY A 96 10.56 -0.51 -7.38
C GLY A 96 11.14 -0.21 -5.99
N GLU A 97 11.42 1.05 -5.63
CA GLU A 97 11.88 1.42 -4.29
C GLU A 97 10.75 1.23 -3.26
N ARG A 98 9.51 1.55 -3.62
CA ARG A 98 8.33 1.32 -2.78
C ARG A 98 8.12 -0.18 -2.55
N ASP A 99 8.26 -0.97 -3.60
CA ASP A 99 8.07 -2.42 -3.55
C ASP A 99 9.11 -3.08 -2.63
N GLU A 100 10.39 -2.69 -2.74
CA GLU A 100 11.46 -3.14 -1.83
C GLU A 100 11.16 -2.80 -0.36
N GLN A 101 10.59 -1.62 -0.09
CA GLN A 101 10.20 -1.21 1.27
C GLN A 101 9.01 -2.00 1.80
N VAL A 102 8.08 -2.45 0.96
CA VAL A 102 6.98 -3.34 1.34
C VAL A 102 7.53 -4.74 1.63
N VAL A 103 8.43 -5.25 0.78
CA VAL A 103 9.14 -6.53 1.00
C VAL A 103 9.83 -6.53 2.37
N GLU A 104 10.59 -5.49 2.69
CA GLU A 104 11.27 -5.35 3.99
C GLU A 104 10.30 -5.50 5.17
N GLN A 105 9.10 -4.92 5.11
CA GLN A 105 8.13 -5.04 6.19
C GLN A 105 7.51 -6.44 6.28
N ILE A 106 7.31 -7.12 5.16
CA ILE A 106 6.84 -8.51 5.11
C ILE A 106 7.90 -9.44 5.73
N GLU A 107 9.16 -9.25 5.42
CA GLU A 107 10.27 -10.00 6.00
C GLU A 107 10.45 -9.70 7.50
N ASN A 108 10.32 -8.45 7.93
CA ASN A 108 10.32 -8.06 9.34
C ASN A 108 9.20 -8.74 10.13
N ALA A 109 8.10 -9.13 9.48
CA ALA A 109 6.99 -9.86 10.07
C ALA A 109 7.25 -11.38 10.19
N GLY A 110 8.40 -11.88 9.71
CA GLY A 110 8.79 -13.29 9.74
C GLY A 110 8.32 -14.10 8.53
N ALA A 111 7.77 -13.46 7.49
CA ALA A 111 7.43 -14.10 6.23
C ALA A 111 8.64 -14.14 5.27
N SER A 112 8.54 -14.98 4.25
CA SER A 112 9.46 -14.98 3.11
C SER A 112 8.71 -14.53 1.86
N VAL A 113 9.26 -13.56 1.13
CA VAL A 113 8.80 -13.26 -0.23
C VAL A 113 9.40 -14.33 -1.13
N VAL A 114 8.55 -15.08 -1.83
CA VAL A 114 8.94 -16.25 -2.62
C VAL A 114 8.83 -16.05 -4.11
N GLY A 115 8.26 -14.95 -4.55
CA GLY A 115 8.13 -14.58 -5.95
C GLY A 115 7.58 -13.16 -6.10
N HIS A 116 8.00 -12.50 -7.19
CA HIS A 116 7.52 -11.17 -7.56
C HIS A 116 7.28 -11.13 -9.07
N VAL A 117 6.06 -10.86 -9.46
CA VAL A 117 5.65 -10.73 -10.86
C VAL A 117 5.01 -9.36 -11.08
N ARG A 118 5.13 -8.85 -12.30
CA ARG A 118 4.55 -7.58 -12.73
C ARG A 118 3.62 -7.82 -13.90
N LEU A 119 2.44 -7.20 -13.89
CA LEU A 119 1.58 -7.15 -15.05
C LEU A 119 2.21 -6.24 -16.12
N THR A 120 2.10 -6.65 -17.38
CA THR A 120 2.58 -5.83 -18.50
C THR A 120 1.46 -4.97 -19.06
N ASP A 121 1.82 -3.99 -19.89
CA ASP A 121 0.83 -3.18 -20.63
C ASP A 121 -0.13 -4.06 -21.45
N SER A 122 0.30 -5.25 -21.95
CA SER A 122 -0.55 -6.15 -22.70
C SER A 122 -1.67 -6.75 -21.87
N TRP A 123 -1.53 -6.78 -20.53
CA TRP A 123 -2.58 -7.22 -19.62
C TRP A 123 -3.71 -6.20 -19.53
N THR A 124 -3.37 -4.91 -19.47
CA THR A 124 -4.31 -3.81 -19.23
C THR A 124 -4.71 -3.05 -20.49
N SER A 125 -4.09 -3.34 -21.66
CA SER A 125 -4.41 -2.68 -22.92
C SER A 125 -5.72 -3.19 -23.53
N GLU A 126 -6.64 -2.30 -23.81
CA GLU A 126 -7.88 -2.59 -24.56
C GLU A 126 -7.59 -3.14 -25.98
N ALA A 127 -6.49 -2.66 -26.60
CA ALA A 127 -6.08 -3.13 -27.93
C ALA A 127 -5.68 -4.60 -27.95
N ASP A 128 -5.22 -5.15 -26.83
CA ASP A 128 -4.78 -6.55 -26.69
C ASP A 128 -5.86 -7.51 -26.19
N GLU A 129 -7.10 -7.04 -25.92
CA GLU A 129 -8.22 -7.86 -25.44
C GLU A 129 -8.44 -9.13 -26.28
N SER A 130 -8.37 -9.02 -27.61
CA SER A 130 -8.53 -10.17 -28.50
C SER A 130 -7.40 -11.20 -28.36
N ALA A 131 -6.16 -10.73 -28.11
CA ALA A 131 -5.02 -11.61 -27.86
C ALA A 131 -5.17 -12.30 -26.48
N ARG A 132 -5.55 -11.58 -25.45
CA ARG A 132 -5.84 -12.13 -24.11
C ARG A 132 -6.95 -13.18 -24.17
N SER A 133 -8.04 -12.91 -24.88
CA SER A 133 -9.13 -13.88 -25.08
C SER A 133 -8.62 -15.19 -25.72
N THR A 134 -7.73 -15.09 -26.72
CA THR A 134 -7.13 -16.28 -27.37
C THR A 134 -6.26 -17.08 -26.39
N VAL A 135 -5.50 -16.39 -25.52
CA VAL A 135 -4.68 -17.04 -24.47
C VAL A 135 -5.58 -17.71 -23.44
N ALA A 136 -6.61 -17.00 -22.96
CA ALA A 136 -7.57 -17.50 -21.98
C ALA A 136 -8.29 -18.77 -22.47
N ASP A 137 -8.69 -18.82 -23.75
CA ASP A 137 -9.30 -20.00 -24.36
C ASP A 137 -8.32 -21.18 -24.39
N GLY A 138 -7.04 -20.96 -24.51
CA GLY A 138 -5.98 -21.97 -24.46
C GLY A 138 -5.69 -22.55 -23.09
N LEU A 139 -6.15 -21.90 -21.99
CA LEU A 139 -5.93 -22.37 -20.62
C LEU A 139 -6.80 -23.59 -20.26
N GLY A 140 -8.00 -23.69 -20.83
CA GLY A 140 -8.87 -24.86 -20.76
C GLY A 140 -9.02 -25.48 -19.37
N ASP A 141 -8.80 -26.79 -19.28
CA ASP A 141 -8.96 -27.58 -18.03
C ASP A 141 -7.91 -27.32 -16.95
N LYS A 142 -6.93 -26.42 -17.22
CA LYS A 142 -5.83 -26.12 -16.28
C LYS A 142 -6.24 -25.20 -15.14
N LEU A 143 -7.42 -24.58 -15.22
CA LEU A 143 -7.88 -23.60 -14.23
C LEU A 143 -8.73 -24.21 -13.09
N GLY A 144 -9.02 -25.52 -13.14
CA GLY A 144 -9.92 -26.18 -12.20
C GLY A 144 -11.37 -25.70 -12.38
N ASP A 145 -12.10 -25.57 -11.27
CA ASP A 145 -13.49 -25.11 -11.29
C ASP A 145 -13.56 -23.60 -11.58
N VAL A 146 -13.80 -23.27 -12.84
CA VAL A 146 -14.10 -21.92 -13.33
C VAL A 146 -15.52 -21.91 -13.87
N ALA A 147 -16.26 -20.83 -13.66
CA ALA A 147 -17.58 -20.66 -14.21
C ALA A 147 -17.54 -20.80 -15.76
N GLU A 148 -18.53 -21.51 -16.36
CA GLU A 148 -18.58 -21.72 -17.81
C GLU A 148 -18.65 -20.40 -18.59
N ASP A 149 -19.21 -19.36 -17.97
CA ASP A 149 -19.41 -18.02 -18.50
C ASP A 149 -18.33 -17.01 -18.05
N ALA A 150 -17.26 -17.49 -17.40
CA ALA A 150 -16.16 -16.62 -16.99
C ALA A 150 -15.52 -15.90 -18.17
N SER A 151 -15.26 -14.62 -18.01
CA SER A 151 -14.59 -13.78 -19.00
C SER A 151 -13.14 -14.22 -19.24
N ALA A 152 -12.52 -13.72 -20.30
CA ALA A 152 -11.11 -13.96 -20.57
C ALA A 152 -10.21 -13.44 -19.45
N ASP A 153 -10.50 -12.24 -18.95
CA ASP A 153 -9.73 -11.59 -17.89
C ASP A 153 -9.87 -12.34 -16.55
N GLU A 154 -11.05 -12.86 -16.21
CA GLU A 154 -11.24 -13.72 -15.03
C GLU A 154 -10.44 -15.03 -15.12
N ARG A 155 -10.38 -15.65 -16.29
CA ARG A 155 -9.57 -16.86 -16.50
C ARG A 155 -8.08 -16.59 -16.39
N LEU A 156 -7.61 -15.48 -16.98
CA LEU A 156 -6.21 -15.07 -16.88
C LEU A 156 -5.82 -14.71 -15.44
N ALA A 157 -6.66 -13.95 -14.74
CA ALA A 157 -6.44 -13.59 -13.34
C ALA A 157 -6.36 -14.82 -12.44
N ARG A 158 -7.25 -15.81 -12.67
CA ARG A 158 -7.18 -17.09 -11.95
C ARG A 158 -5.92 -17.87 -12.30
N ALA A 159 -5.49 -17.87 -13.59
CA ALA A 159 -4.24 -18.51 -14.00
C ALA A 159 -3.04 -17.90 -13.27
N LEU A 160 -2.99 -16.57 -13.13
CA LEU A 160 -1.97 -15.87 -12.38
C LEU A 160 -1.99 -16.28 -10.90
N ALA A 161 -3.14 -16.26 -10.24
CA ALA A 161 -3.24 -16.65 -8.85
C ALA A 161 -2.81 -18.12 -8.62
N LEU A 162 -3.22 -19.04 -9.50
CA LEU A 162 -2.80 -20.46 -9.45
C LEU A 162 -1.32 -20.66 -9.74
N SER A 163 -0.71 -19.85 -10.60
CA SER A 163 0.72 -19.94 -10.88
C SER A 163 1.56 -19.57 -9.66
N LEU A 164 1.07 -18.68 -8.80
CA LEU A 164 1.77 -18.23 -7.59
C LEU A 164 1.53 -19.16 -6.40
N THR A 165 0.34 -19.77 -6.28
CA THR A 165 -0.08 -20.48 -5.06
C THR A 165 -0.16 -22.00 -5.23
N GLY A 166 -0.01 -22.52 -6.44
CA GLY A 166 -0.18 -23.94 -6.74
C GLY A 166 0.91 -24.80 -6.11
N VAL A 167 0.53 -25.65 -5.15
CA VAL A 167 1.39 -26.57 -4.40
C VAL A 167 1.41 -27.94 -5.07
N ALA A 168 2.58 -28.61 -5.06
CA ALA A 168 2.71 -29.98 -5.54
C ALA A 168 2.05 -30.98 -4.56
N GLU A 169 1.42 -32.03 -5.10
CA GLU A 169 0.70 -33.02 -4.27
C GLU A 169 1.61 -33.79 -3.30
N ASP A 170 2.85 -34.05 -3.73
CA ASP A 170 3.81 -34.87 -2.99
C ASP A 170 4.77 -34.04 -2.10
N ASP A 171 4.86 -32.73 -2.31
CA ASP A 171 5.79 -31.84 -1.61
C ASP A 171 5.13 -30.48 -1.34
N PRO A 172 4.72 -30.19 -0.10
CA PRO A 172 4.09 -28.93 0.27
C PRO A 172 5.03 -27.71 0.17
N ASP A 173 6.32 -27.93 -0.03
CA ASP A 173 7.30 -26.87 -0.23
C ASP A 173 7.55 -26.55 -1.70
N ALA A 174 7.16 -27.44 -2.61
CA ALA A 174 7.36 -27.27 -4.04
C ALA A 174 6.14 -26.70 -4.75
N ARG A 175 6.37 -25.97 -5.82
CA ARG A 175 5.33 -25.56 -6.76
C ARG A 175 4.82 -26.76 -7.56
N SER A 176 3.54 -26.74 -7.90
CA SER A 176 2.99 -27.76 -8.78
C SER A 176 3.49 -27.56 -10.22
N PRO A 177 3.67 -28.67 -11.00
CA PRO A 177 4.00 -28.56 -12.42
C PRO A 177 2.98 -27.72 -13.21
N GLN A 178 1.73 -27.70 -12.77
CA GLN A 178 0.67 -26.89 -13.35
C GLN A 178 0.91 -25.40 -13.09
N ALA A 179 1.34 -25.01 -11.89
CA ALA A 179 1.67 -23.63 -11.55
C ALA A 179 2.84 -23.11 -12.40
N GLU A 180 3.90 -23.92 -12.55
CA GLU A 180 5.05 -23.59 -13.39
C GLU A 180 4.64 -23.45 -14.88
N GLU A 181 3.74 -24.32 -15.37
CA GLU A 181 3.26 -24.25 -16.74
C GLU A 181 2.39 -23.00 -16.98
N LEU A 182 1.55 -22.62 -16.02
CA LEU A 182 0.73 -21.40 -16.10
C LEU A 182 1.61 -20.14 -16.13
N GLU A 183 2.60 -20.05 -15.25
CA GLU A 183 3.55 -18.94 -15.26
C GLU A 183 4.29 -18.82 -16.60
N ALA A 184 4.87 -19.92 -17.07
CA ALA A 184 5.56 -19.98 -18.35
C ALA A 184 4.66 -19.60 -19.54
N LEU A 185 3.36 -19.87 -19.45
CA LEU A 185 2.38 -19.45 -20.46
C LEU A 185 2.17 -17.93 -20.38
N LEU A 186 1.92 -17.38 -19.21
CA LEU A 186 1.69 -15.94 -19.01
C LEU A 186 2.92 -15.12 -19.43
N GLU A 187 4.13 -15.56 -19.06
CA GLU A 187 5.40 -14.94 -19.48
C GLU A 187 5.60 -15.03 -21.00
N ARG A 188 5.39 -16.20 -21.61
CA ARG A 188 5.56 -16.40 -23.05
C ARG A 188 4.65 -15.50 -23.88
N PHE A 189 3.46 -15.17 -23.39
CA PHE A 189 2.54 -14.27 -24.07
C PHE A 189 2.72 -12.81 -23.62
N ALA A 190 3.81 -12.54 -22.89
CA ALA A 190 4.15 -11.21 -22.37
C ALA A 190 2.97 -10.56 -21.60
N LEU A 191 2.22 -11.34 -20.84
CA LEU A 191 1.18 -10.85 -19.94
C LEU A 191 1.78 -10.50 -18.56
N VAL A 192 2.83 -11.19 -18.16
CA VAL A 192 3.58 -10.91 -16.95
C VAL A 192 5.08 -10.85 -17.21
N ASP A 193 5.77 -10.02 -16.45
CA ASP A 193 7.21 -10.02 -16.31
C ASP A 193 7.57 -10.62 -14.94
N VAL A 194 8.44 -11.62 -14.91
CA VAL A 194 8.97 -12.20 -13.67
C VAL A 194 10.09 -11.29 -13.17
N VAL A 195 9.86 -10.60 -12.06
CA VAL A 195 10.83 -9.73 -11.41
C VAL A 195 11.76 -10.55 -10.52
N GLU A 196 11.20 -11.51 -9.78
CA GLU A 196 11.92 -12.48 -8.96
C GLU A 196 11.34 -13.88 -9.21
N GLU A 197 12.23 -14.83 -9.59
CA GLU A 197 11.85 -16.21 -9.88
C GLU A 197 11.28 -16.89 -8.63
N GLN A 198 10.15 -17.56 -8.80
CA GLN A 198 9.48 -18.23 -7.71
C GLN A 198 9.85 -19.72 -7.64
N GLU A 199 10.48 -20.13 -6.53
CA GLU A 199 10.85 -21.52 -6.30
C GLU A 199 9.81 -22.30 -5.48
N MET A 200 9.06 -21.63 -4.61
CA MET A 200 8.09 -22.20 -3.68
C MET A 200 6.70 -21.62 -3.90
N ALA A 201 5.65 -22.41 -3.60
CA ALA A 201 4.28 -21.91 -3.64
C ALA A 201 4.03 -20.89 -2.52
N ALA A 202 3.31 -19.81 -2.86
CA ALA A 202 2.92 -18.78 -1.90
C ALA A 202 1.66 -19.18 -1.12
N ASP A 203 1.60 -18.83 0.16
CA ASP A 203 0.40 -18.95 0.99
C ASP A 203 -0.55 -17.77 0.73
N ALA A 204 0.03 -16.58 0.47
CA ALA A 204 -0.71 -15.34 0.34
C ALA A 204 -0.14 -14.45 -0.77
N ILE A 205 -0.97 -13.53 -1.26
CA ILE A 205 -0.63 -12.61 -2.34
C ILE A 205 -0.80 -11.17 -1.86
N VAL A 206 0.19 -10.34 -2.12
CA VAL A 206 0.11 -8.88 -1.99
C VAL A 206 0.07 -8.27 -3.38
N LEU A 207 -1.00 -7.50 -3.65
CA LEU A 207 -1.21 -6.82 -4.92
C LEU A 207 -0.81 -5.35 -4.75
N LEU A 208 0.23 -4.94 -5.44
CA LEU A 208 0.75 -3.58 -5.40
C LEU A 208 0.08 -2.75 -6.51
N ALA A 209 -0.84 -1.88 -6.09
CA ALA A 209 -1.56 -0.99 -6.99
C ALA A 209 -0.83 0.35 -7.15
N GLY A 210 -0.97 0.94 -8.31
CA GLY A 210 -0.45 2.26 -8.62
C GLY A 210 -1.38 3.41 -8.21
N PRO A 211 -0.96 4.64 -8.49
CA PRO A 211 -1.82 5.79 -8.38
C PRO A 211 -2.95 5.73 -9.43
N ALA A 212 -4.02 6.49 -9.18
CA ALA A 212 -5.08 6.62 -10.19
C ALA A 212 -4.50 7.01 -11.56
N PRO A 213 -5.00 6.42 -12.66
CA PRO A 213 -4.59 6.80 -14.00
C PRO A 213 -4.71 8.31 -14.21
N GLU A 214 -3.70 8.93 -14.81
CA GLU A 214 -3.76 10.36 -15.13
C GLU A 214 -4.93 10.61 -16.09
N GLN A 215 -5.99 11.22 -15.58
CA GLN A 215 -7.07 11.69 -16.43
C GLN A 215 -6.54 12.88 -17.23
N GLU A 216 -6.44 12.73 -18.55
CA GLU A 216 -6.22 13.88 -19.42
C GLU A 216 -7.33 14.90 -19.16
N SER A 217 -6.99 15.93 -18.40
CA SER A 217 -7.88 17.08 -18.18
C SER A 217 -8.06 17.78 -19.52
N ALA A 218 -9.00 17.31 -20.32
CA ALA A 218 -9.47 18.11 -21.45
C ALA A 218 -9.98 19.44 -20.87
N PRO A 219 -9.59 20.58 -21.44
CA PRO A 219 -10.10 21.87 -21.00
C PRO A 219 -11.62 21.85 -21.16
N ALA A 220 -12.34 21.70 -20.04
CA ALA A 220 -13.77 21.74 -20.01
C ALA A 220 -14.19 23.13 -20.53
N SER A 221 -14.82 23.18 -21.67
CA SER A 221 -15.73 24.27 -22.03
C SER A 221 -16.88 24.20 -21.03
N GLU A 222 -17.28 25.33 -20.46
CA GLU A 222 -18.23 25.45 -19.33
C GLU A 222 -19.60 24.77 -19.55
N ASP A 223 -19.84 24.16 -20.69
CA ASP A 223 -21.12 23.52 -21.11
C ASP A 223 -20.99 22.01 -21.47
N GLU A 224 -19.82 21.38 -21.38
CA GLU A 224 -19.66 19.95 -21.64
C GLU A 224 -19.52 19.20 -20.31
N GLU A 225 -20.45 18.26 -20.07
CA GLU A 225 -20.34 17.27 -18.99
C GLU A 225 -19.03 16.51 -19.16
N ALA A 226 -18.18 16.51 -18.12
CA ALA A 226 -16.90 15.78 -18.16
C ALA A 226 -17.15 14.33 -18.58
N PRO A 227 -16.34 13.77 -19.50
CA PRO A 227 -16.46 12.35 -19.86
C PRO A 227 -16.34 11.50 -18.61
N ALA A 228 -17.10 10.40 -18.56
CA ALA A 228 -16.98 9.42 -17.48
C ALA A 228 -15.52 8.95 -17.40
N PRO A 229 -14.97 8.78 -16.19
CA PRO A 229 -13.62 8.26 -16.04
C PRO A 229 -13.49 6.92 -16.74
N ASP A 230 -12.36 6.69 -17.40
CA ASP A 230 -12.03 5.39 -17.97
C ASP A 230 -11.70 4.44 -16.81
N THR A 231 -12.54 3.44 -16.60
CA THR A 231 -12.40 2.45 -15.52
C THR A 231 -11.79 1.15 -16.00
N TYR A 232 -11.49 1.01 -17.30
CA TYR A 232 -11.09 -0.25 -17.91
C TYR A 232 -9.91 -0.93 -17.21
N VAL A 233 -8.86 -0.17 -16.92
CA VAL A 233 -7.66 -0.69 -16.22
C VAL A 233 -8.02 -1.14 -14.80
N VAL A 234 -8.73 -0.29 -14.06
CA VAL A 234 -9.13 -0.58 -12.67
C VAL A 234 -10.08 -1.79 -12.60
N ASP A 235 -10.97 -1.97 -13.58
CA ASP A 235 -11.87 -3.13 -13.65
C ASP A 235 -11.07 -4.45 -13.85
N ILE A 236 -10.00 -4.40 -14.63
CA ILE A 236 -9.06 -5.54 -14.78
C ILE A 236 -8.31 -5.79 -13.46
N GLU A 237 -7.79 -4.75 -12.82
CA GLU A 237 -7.09 -4.87 -11.53
C GLU A 237 -8.00 -5.45 -10.44
N VAL A 238 -9.26 -5.02 -10.37
CA VAL A 238 -10.30 -5.61 -9.50
C VAL A 238 -10.47 -7.10 -9.79
N THR A 239 -10.53 -7.49 -11.07
CA THR A 239 -10.64 -8.90 -11.46
C THR A 239 -9.45 -9.71 -10.96
N VAL A 240 -8.23 -9.18 -11.09
CA VAL A 240 -7.01 -9.82 -10.56
C VAL A 240 -7.06 -9.93 -9.03
N ALA A 241 -7.50 -8.88 -8.34
CA ALA A 241 -7.60 -8.88 -6.89
C ALA A 241 -8.62 -9.89 -6.35
N VAL A 242 -9.78 -9.99 -7.00
CA VAL A 242 -10.81 -10.99 -6.66
C VAL A 242 -10.27 -12.40 -6.88
N ALA A 243 -9.65 -12.67 -8.04
CA ALA A 243 -9.09 -13.99 -8.34
C ALA A 243 -7.96 -14.38 -7.38
N ALA A 244 -7.10 -13.43 -6.99
CA ALA A 244 -6.06 -13.66 -5.99
C ALA A 244 -6.66 -14.05 -4.64
N GLN A 245 -7.71 -13.36 -4.20
CA GLN A 245 -8.40 -13.67 -2.94
C GLN A 245 -9.12 -15.01 -2.98
N ASP A 246 -9.70 -15.40 -4.12
CA ASP A 246 -10.45 -16.65 -4.26
C ASP A 246 -9.54 -17.89 -4.29
N VAL A 247 -8.27 -17.71 -4.68
CA VAL A 247 -7.32 -18.81 -4.89
C VAL A 247 -6.31 -18.92 -3.75
N ALA A 248 -5.77 -17.79 -3.26
CA ALA A 248 -4.82 -17.77 -2.16
C ALA A 248 -5.53 -17.94 -0.80
N GLN A 249 -4.77 -18.30 0.25
CA GLN A 249 -5.28 -18.29 1.63
C GLN A 249 -5.66 -16.86 2.06
N ALA A 250 -4.93 -15.86 1.57
CA ALA A 250 -5.22 -14.46 1.77
C ALA A 250 -4.68 -13.61 0.60
N ALA A 251 -5.39 -12.53 0.28
CA ALA A 251 -4.88 -11.50 -0.60
C ALA A 251 -5.17 -10.11 -0.01
N VAL A 252 -4.24 -9.17 -0.21
CA VAL A 252 -4.39 -7.78 0.24
C VAL A 252 -4.00 -6.85 -0.89
N VAL A 253 -4.87 -5.89 -1.19
CA VAL A 253 -4.60 -4.80 -2.13
C VAL A 253 -3.88 -3.67 -1.40
N VAL A 254 -2.75 -3.26 -1.92
CA VAL A 254 -1.86 -2.28 -1.32
C VAL A 254 -1.61 -1.15 -2.31
N GLY A 255 -1.82 0.10 -1.90
CA GLY A 255 -1.67 1.24 -2.80
C GLY A 255 -1.23 2.52 -2.11
N PRO A 256 -0.97 3.57 -2.88
CA PRO A 256 -0.72 4.89 -2.33
C PRO A 256 -1.94 5.43 -1.59
N THR A 257 -1.85 6.66 -1.07
CA THR A 257 -3.00 7.35 -0.47
C THR A 257 -4.18 7.32 -1.43
N ALA A 258 -5.30 6.73 -1.00
CA ALA A 258 -6.44 6.45 -1.87
C ALA A 258 -7.07 7.75 -2.38
N VAL A 259 -7.19 7.85 -3.70
CA VAL A 259 -7.88 8.95 -4.39
C VAL A 259 -8.91 8.37 -5.34
N GLY A 260 -9.95 9.13 -5.65
CA GLY A 260 -11.01 8.64 -6.53
C GLY A 260 -10.48 8.17 -7.88
N GLY A 261 -10.83 6.96 -8.27
CA GLY A 261 -10.45 6.34 -9.54
C GLY A 261 -9.23 5.42 -9.47
N ASP A 262 -8.61 5.23 -8.30
CA ASP A 262 -7.63 4.16 -8.08
C ASP A 262 -8.30 2.85 -7.64
N LEU A 263 -7.53 1.75 -7.63
CA LEU A 263 -8.01 0.44 -7.22
C LEU A 263 -8.49 0.42 -5.76
N VAL A 264 -7.75 1.03 -4.84
CA VAL A 264 -8.09 1.05 -3.41
C VAL A 264 -9.42 1.77 -3.18
N SER A 265 -9.61 2.94 -3.81
CA SER A 265 -10.86 3.69 -3.69
C SER A 265 -12.03 2.95 -4.35
N THR A 266 -11.81 2.26 -5.46
CA THR A 266 -12.81 1.46 -6.16
C THR A 266 -13.27 0.28 -5.30
N VAL A 267 -12.34 -0.47 -4.70
CA VAL A 267 -12.68 -1.56 -3.77
C VAL A 267 -13.48 -1.04 -2.57
N ARG A 268 -13.04 0.06 -1.96
CA ARG A 268 -13.73 0.64 -0.79
C ARG A 268 -15.10 1.23 -1.12
N GLY A 269 -15.30 1.68 -2.37
CA GLY A 269 -16.54 2.27 -2.85
C GLY A 269 -17.65 1.25 -3.18
N ALA A 270 -17.30 -0.01 -3.41
CA ALA A 270 -18.22 -1.09 -3.74
C ALA A 270 -18.42 -2.02 -2.53
N GLU A 271 -19.67 -2.14 -2.04
CA GLU A 271 -19.99 -2.86 -0.80
C GLU A 271 -19.58 -4.34 -0.84
N ASP A 272 -19.77 -5.00 -1.96
CA ASP A 272 -19.41 -6.41 -2.20
C ASP A 272 -17.90 -6.62 -2.24
N LEU A 273 -17.14 -5.74 -2.90
CA LEU A 273 -15.68 -5.78 -2.93
C LEU A 273 -15.09 -5.47 -1.55
N ALA A 274 -15.59 -4.42 -0.89
CA ALA A 274 -15.15 -4.06 0.45
C ALA A 274 -15.44 -5.13 1.51
N ALA A 275 -16.44 -5.99 1.28
CA ALA A 275 -16.75 -7.11 2.15
C ALA A 275 -15.85 -8.33 1.92
N SER A 276 -15.22 -8.46 0.74
CA SER A 276 -14.40 -9.62 0.36
C SER A 276 -12.91 -9.34 0.31
N LEU A 277 -12.50 -8.13 -0.04
CA LEU A 277 -11.11 -7.72 -0.20
C LEU A 277 -10.64 -6.83 0.93
N SER A 278 -9.43 -7.04 1.41
CA SER A 278 -8.76 -6.13 2.34
C SER A 278 -7.87 -5.16 1.57
N THR A 279 -7.84 -3.89 2.01
CA THR A 279 -6.99 -2.87 1.39
C THR A 279 -6.11 -2.17 2.41
N VAL A 280 -4.91 -1.78 1.97
CA VAL A 280 -4.00 -0.89 2.69
C VAL A 280 -3.64 0.28 1.79
N SER A 281 -3.81 1.50 2.27
CA SER A 281 -3.42 2.72 1.57
C SER A 281 -2.28 3.45 2.26
N GLY A 282 -1.64 4.40 1.55
CA GLY A 282 -0.59 5.24 2.10
C GLY A 282 0.75 4.54 2.25
N VAL A 283 1.08 3.59 1.35
CA VAL A 283 2.35 2.84 1.43
C VAL A 283 3.58 3.67 1.01
N GLU A 284 3.39 4.87 0.48
CA GLU A 284 4.44 5.87 0.35
C GLU A 284 5.01 6.31 1.70
N ASP A 285 4.22 6.16 2.77
CA ASP A 285 4.59 6.49 4.13
C ASP A 285 4.86 5.24 4.99
N VAL A 286 5.67 5.38 6.03
CA VAL A 286 6.05 4.29 6.93
C VAL A 286 4.85 3.58 7.57
N PRO A 287 3.80 4.29 8.07
CA PRO A 287 2.65 3.64 8.67
C PRO A 287 1.89 2.71 7.71
N GLY A 288 1.72 3.14 6.44
CA GLY A 288 1.07 2.32 5.42
C GLY A 288 1.84 1.02 5.18
N ARG A 289 3.17 1.09 5.05
CA ARG A 289 4.01 -0.11 4.86
C ARG A 289 3.93 -1.09 6.04
N ILE A 290 3.94 -0.59 7.27
CA ILE A 290 3.77 -1.41 8.48
C ILE A 290 2.41 -2.11 8.49
N ASN A 291 1.37 -1.46 7.96
CA ASN A 291 0.04 -2.04 7.90
C ASN A 291 -0.06 -3.23 6.95
N VAL A 292 0.83 -3.37 5.94
CA VAL A 292 0.76 -4.47 4.95
C VAL A 292 0.83 -5.85 5.60
N PRO A 293 1.88 -6.22 6.35
CA PRO A 293 1.95 -7.53 6.98
C PRO A 293 0.84 -7.74 8.02
N LEU A 294 0.43 -6.70 8.73
CA LEU A 294 -0.65 -6.80 9.72
C LEU A 294 -2.01 -7.04 9.05
N ALA A 295 -2.29 -6.38 7.93
CA ALA A 295 -3.51 -6.60 7.14
C ALA A 295 -3.53 -8.01 6.54
N LEU A 296 -2.38 -8.49 6.07
CA LEU A 296 -2.24 -9.85 5.55
C LEU A 296 -2.47 -10.89 6.66
N ALA A 297 -1.92 -10.66 7.86
CA ALA A 297 -2.17 -11.50 9.03
C ALA A 297 -3.65 -11.50 9.41
N ALA A 298 -4.31 -10.34 9.46
CA ALA A 298 -5.74 -10.24 9.71
C ALA A 298 -6.55 -11.00 8.65
N ARG A 299 -6.15 -10.91 7.38
CA ARG A 299 -6.83 -11.62 6.29
C ARG A 299 -6.64 -13.13 6.38
N LEU A 300 -5.47 -13.63 6.77
CA LEU A 300 -5.22 -15.05 7.08
C LEU A 300 -6.05 -15.56 8.26
N ALA A 301 -6.51 -14.67 9.13
CA ALA A 301 -7.46 -14.95 10.21
C ALA A 301 -8.93 -14.67 9.82
N ASP A 302 -9.25 -14.66 8.52
CA ASP A 302 -10.57 -14.39 7.94
C ASP A 302 -11.20 -13.05 8.33
N GLN A 303 -10.37 -12.05 8.67
CA GLN A 303 -10.82 -10.69 8.95
C GLN A 303 -10.57 -9.78 7.75
N VAL A 304 -11.65 -9.20 7.23
CA VAL A 304 -11.59 -8.21 6.15
C VAL A 304 -11.59 -6.81 6.73
N GLY A 305 -10.79 -5.90 6.17
CA GLY A 305 -10.75 -4.51 6.60
C GLY A 305 -10.09 -3.58 5.58
N GLN A 306 -10.44 -2.31 5.70
CA GLN A 306 -9.92 -1.22 4.87
C GLN A 306 -9.04 -0.33 5.75
N PHE A 307 -7.72 -0.37 5.53
CA PHE A 307 -6.75 0.25 6.45
C PHE A 307 -6.06 1.45 5.81
N GLY A 308 -5.99 2.56 6.55
CA GLY A 308 -5.41 3.82 6.09
C GLY A 308 -5.91 5.01 6.89
N PHE A 309 -5.55 6.22 6.45
CA PHE A 309 -5.92 7.46 7.13
C PHE A 309 -7.14 8.16 6.53
N GLU A 310 -7.62 7.72 5.37
CA GLU A 310 -8.74 8.32 4.67
C GLU A 310 -10.08 7.97 5.34
N GLU A 311 -11.09 8.80 5.12
CA GLU A 311 -12.45 8.58 5.65
C GLU A 311 -13.09 7.27 5.14
N SER A 312 -12.62 6.75 4.00
CA SER A 312 -13.07 5.48 3.43
C SER A 312 -12.45 4.26 4.12
N ALA A 313 -11.43 4.45 4.95
CA ALA A 313 -10.82 3.36 5.72
C ALA A 313 -11.69 3.00 6.92
N THR A 314 -11.75 1.71 7.26
CA THR A 314 -12.46 1.22 8.46
C THR A 314 -11.64 1.41 9.73
N ALA A 315 -10.32 1.39 9.62
CA ALA A 315 -9.38 1.64 10.72
C ALA A 315 -8.03 2.12 10.21
N VAL A 316 -7.31 2.85 11.05
CA VAL A 316 -5.93 3.29 10.76
C VAL A 316 -4.95 2.12 10.82
N LEU A 317 -5.14 1.20 11.77
CA LEU A 317 -4.26 0.07 12.03
C LEU A 317 -5.06 -1.23 11.95
N PRO A 318 -4.56 -2.27 11.26
CA PRO A 318 -5.15 -3.59 11.29
C PRO A 318 -5.19 -4.18 12.71
N PRO A 319 -6.16 -5.06 13.03
CA PRO A 319 -6.22 -5.71 14.33
C PRO A 319 -5.02 -6.64 14.50
N ALA A 320 -4.50 -6.73 15.71
CA ALA A 320 -3.52 -7.74 16.06
C ALA A 320 -4.17 -9.12 16.10
N VAL A 321 -3.58 -10.10 15.44
CA VAL A 321 -4.05 -11.47 15.39
C VAL A 321 -2.91 -12.44 15.69
N ASP A 322 -3.22 -13.52 16.39
CA ASP A 322 -2.28 -14.61 16.60
C ASP A 322 -2.59 -15.72 15.58
N LEU A 323 -1.72 -15.91 14.60
CA LEU A 323 -1.85 -16.96 13.61
C LEU A 323 -1.33 -18.29 14.15
N PRO A 324 -1.96 -19.43 13.79
CA PRO A 324 -1.40 -20.74 14.09
C PRO A 324 -0.08 -20.93 13.33
N ALA A 325 0.83 -21.72 13.91
CA ALA A 325 2.05 -22.11 13.24
C ALA A 325 1.73 -22.81 11.90
N VAL A 326 2.57 -22.56 10.89
CA VAL A 326 2.42 -23.20 9.58
C VAL A 326 2.92 -24.65 9.68
N GLU A 327 2.04 -25.63 9.46
CA GLU A 327 2.39 -27.03 9.37
C GLU A 327 2.52 -27.43 7.90
N ARG A 328 3.75 -27.61 7.40
CA ARG A 328 4.09 -27.99 6.02
C ARG A 328 4.70 -29.38 5.91
N GLY A 329 4.35 -30.29 6.80
CA GLY A 329 4.80 -31.69 6.73
C GLY A 329 3.66 -32.60 6.28
N PRO A 330 3.95 -33.82 5.74
CA PRO A 330 2.95 -34.86 5.76
C PRO A 330 2.51 -35.02 7.21
N GLU A 331 1.19 -34.96 7.48
CA GLU A 331 0.64 -35.16 8.82
C GLU A 331 1.41 -36.31 9.47
N ALA A 332 2.20 -36.02 10.51
CA ALA A 332 2.79 -37.04 11.32
C ALA A 332 1.59 -37.78 11.91
N THR A 333 1.25 -38.93 11.33
CA THR A 333 0.31 -39.86 11.91
C THR A 333 0.84 -40.10 13.33
N THR A 334 0.24 -39.44 14.27
CA THR A 334 0.36 -39.76 15.69
C THR A 334 -0.23 -41.15 15.84
N ASP A 335 0.56 -42.16 15.42
CA ASP A 335 0.30 -43.53 15.72
C ASP A 335 0.42 -43.64 17.24
N GLY A 336 -0.75 -43.77 17.89
CA GLY A 336 -0.90 -43.80 19.32
C GLY A 336 -0.10 -44.92 19.95
N ALA A 337 1.10 -44.61 20.37
CA ALA A 337 1.80 -45.42 21.36
C ALA A 337 1.17 -45.16 22.71
N SER A 338 0.01 -45.80 22.93
CA SER A 338 -0.51 -46.10 24.28
C SER A 338 0.52 -46.95 25.01
N ALA A 339 1.41 -46.30 25.73
CA ALA A 339 2.18 -46.97 26.77
C ALA A 339 1.21 -47.39 27.88
N THR A 340 0.67 -48.60 27.78
CA THR A 340 0.06 -49.30 28.89
C THR A 340 1.13 -49.52 29.94
N SER A 341 1.10 -48.70 30.98
CA SER A 341 1.79 -48.98 32.23
C SER A 341 1.02 -50.10 32.92
N ASP A 342 1.54 -51.34 32.78
CA ASP A 342 1.09 -52.50 33.48
C ASP A 342 1.68 -52.47 34.89
N THR A 343 0.83 -52.13 35.87
CA THR A 343 1.11 -52.20 37.30
C THR A 343 0.68 -53.57 37.77
N ALA A 344 1.60 -54.49 37.87
CA ALA A 344 1.37 -55.72 38.64
C ALA A 344 2.29 -55.71 39.86
N GLY A 345 1.59 -55.65 41.03
CA GLY A 345 2.20 -55.72 42.32
C GLY A 345 2.66 -57.10 42.70
N THR A 346 3.30 -57.20 43.80
CA THR A 346 3.19 -58.13 44.90
C THR A 346 4.52 -58.39 45.62
N ALA A 347 4.61 -57.85 46.78
CA ALA A 347 4.90 -58.44 48.07
C ALA A 347 6.23 -59.16 48.36
N ASP A 348 6.73 -58.71 49.51
CA ASP A 348 7.21 -59.49 50.63
C ASP A 348 8.70 -59.77 50.76
N GLY A 349 9.24 -59.49 51.97
CA GLY A 349 10.39 -60.20 52.52
C GLY A 349 11.47 -59.34 53.19
N THR A 350 11.19 -58.93 54.41
CA THR A 350 12.10 -59.01 55.59
C THR A 350 13.60 -58.86 55.47
N GLY A 351 14.18 -58.00 56.31
CA GLY A 351 15.35 -58.39 57.07
C GLY A 351 16.47 -57.32 57.12
N GLU A 352 16.56 -56.83 58.35
CA GLU A 352 17.68 -56.63 59.26
C GLU A 352 18.82 -55.62 58.90
N THR A 353 18.82 -54.61 59.73
CA THR A 353 19.87 -54.16 60.65
C THR A 353 21.35 -54.02 60.15
N SER A 354 21.85 -52.88 60.46
CA SER A 354 23.13 -52.54 61.13
C SER A 354 23.80 -51.32 60.51
N ASP A 355 23.77 -50.24 61.19
CA ASP A 355 24.64 -49.72 62.25
C ASP A 355 25.97 -49.08 61.66
N ALA A 356 26.25 -48.00 62.26
CA ALA A 356 27.57 -47.34 62.46
C ALA A 356 28.00 -46.29 61.36
N ALA A 357 27.87 -45.11 61.73
CA ALA A 357 28.80 -44.20 62.44
C ALA A 357 29.78 -43.44 61.53
N ALA A 358 29.66 -42.13 61.68
CA ALA A 358 30.73 -41.14 61.87
C ALA A 358 31.78 -40.97 60.75
N ASP A 359 32.05 -39.81 60.25
CA ASP A 359 32.85 -38.78 60.90
C ASP A 359 33.06 -37.58 60.01
N ALA A 360 33.26 -36.48 60.61
CA ALA A 360 33.61 -35.16 60.27
C ALA A 360 34.69 -34.93 59.22
N GLY A 361 34.70 -33.71 58.67
CA GLY A 361 35.91 -33.09 58.19
C GLY A 361 35.74 -31.96 57.25
N GLU A 362 35.84 -30.79 57.76
CA GLU A 362 36.12 -29.50 57.17
C GLU A 362 37.11 -29.49 56.01
N GLY A 363 36.90 -28.54 55.09
CA GLY A 363 37.85 -28.10 54.11
C GLY A 363 37.19 -27.08 53.15
#